data_77c887fc594833d3d9d034aacc2f2aa8
#
_entry.id   77c887fc594833d3d9d034aacc2f2aa8
#
_cell.length_a   1.000
_cell.length_b   1.000
_cell.length_c   1.000
_cell.angle_alpha   90.00
_cell.angle_beta   90.00
_cell.angle_gamma   90.00
#
_symmetry.space_group_name_H-M   'P 1'
#
loop_
_entity.id
_entity.type
_entity.pdbx_description
1 polymer ?
#
loop_
_entity_poly.entity_id
_entity_poly.type
_entity_poly.pdbx_seq_one_letter_code
_entity_poly.pdbx_strand_id
1 'polypeptide(L)'
;MLVGAGMFVLCSCTSQGSQQKEVVTDSVSVSQVDPVIETIMSRRSIRKYKPKAVEREKMQTIVECGINAPNGMNKQSWEVRVVDNPEFINGLTEIFKKENPKAAERPGFQNMFNNAPTVVF
;
A
#
# COMPACT_ATOMS: atom_id res chain seq x y z
N MET A 1 -62.35 4.95 -60.66
CA MET A 1 -62.27 6.37 -60.27
C MET A 1 -61.27 6.53 -59.13
N LEU A 2 -60.28 7.39 -59.39
CA LEU A 2 -59.36 8.04 -58.43
C LEU A 2 -58.41 7.15 -57.61
N VAL A 3 -57.20 7.04 -58.02
CA VAL A 3 -56.02 7.94 -57.78
C VAL A 3 -55.73 8.17 -56.28
N GLY A 4 -54.70 7.57 -55.82
CA GLY A 4 -54.11 7.82 -54.51
C GLY A 4 -52.58 7.73 -54.59
N ALA A 5 -51.94 8.84 -54.53
CA ALA A 5 -50.54 9.09 -54.78
C ALA A 5 -49.61 8.42 -53.78
N GLY A 6 -48.54 7.88 -54.32
CA GLY A 6 -47.39 7.44 -53.54
C GLY A 6 -46.63 8.64 -52.97
N MET A 7 -46.28 8.54 -51.74
CA MET A 7 -45.36 9.48 -51.13
C MET A 7 -44.09 8.76 -50.72
N PHE A 8 -43.07 8.97 -51.54
CA PHE A 8 -41.66 8.56 -51.22
C PHE A 8 -41.12 9.43 -50.10
N VAL A 9 -40.82 8.85 -48.94
CA VAL A 9 -40.08 9.52 -47.94
C VAL A 9 -38.60 9.15 -48.11
N LEU A 10 -37.87 10.10 -48.63
CA LEU A 10 -36.41 10.05 -48.66
C LEU A 10 -35.88 10.25 -47.24
N CYS A 11 -35.32 9.21 -46.68
CA CYS A 11 -34.56 9.28 -45.44
C CYS A 11 -33.20 9.89 -45.74
N SER A 12 -33.04 11.19 -45.50
CA SER A 12 -31.73 11.86 -45.51
C SER A 12 -31.01 11.54 -44.21
N CYS A 13 -30.03 10.66 -44.29
CA CYS A 13 -29.00 10.56 -43.27
C CYS A 13 -28.08 11.77 -43.35
N THR A 14 -28.28 12.75 -42.52
CA THR A 14 -27.26 13.76 -42.21
C THR A 14 -26.53 13.35 -40.94
N SER A 15 -25.41 12.70 -41.17
CA SER A 15 -24.32 12.60 -40.21
C SER A 15 -23.65 13.97 -40.04
N GLN A 16 -23.44 14.42 -38.86
CA GLN A 16 -22.29 15.12 -38.32
C GLN A 16 -22.69 15.89 -37.07
N GLY A 17 -22.76 15.17 -35.97
CA GLY A 17 -22.55 15.78 -34.70
C GLY A 17 -21.09 15.56 -34.34
N SER A 18 -20.25 16.52 -34.63
CA SER A 18 -18.89 16.61 -34.07
C SER A 18 -19.02 16.75 -32.55
N GLN A 19 -18.85 15.65 -31.84
CA GLN A 19 -18.61 15.72 -30.43
C GLN A 19 -17.25 16.40 -30.23
N GLN A 20 -17.29 17.68 -29.93
CA GLN A 20 -16.21 18.35 -29.28
C GLN A 20 -15.95 17.62 -27.96
N LYS A 21 -14.86 16.88 -27.93
CA LYS A 21 -14.28 16.38 -26.72
C LYS A 21 -13.85 17.61 -25.95
N GLU A 22 -14.67 18.05 -25.00
CA GLU A 22 -14.21 18.98 -23.97
C GLU A 22 -13.02 18.35 -23.29
N VAL A 23 -11.86 18.86 -23.62
CA VAL A 23 -10.67 18.65 -22.81
C VAL A 23 -10.96 19.42 -21.52
N VAL A 24 -11.47 18.70 -20.53
CA VAL A 24 -11.47 19.19 -19.16
C VAL A 24 -10.00 19.35 -18.80
N THR A 25 -9.46 20.53 -19.03
CA THR A 25 -8.27 20.99 -18.37
C THR A 25 -8.67 21.20 -16.92
N ASP A 26 -8.67 20.09 -16.17
CA ASP A 26 -8.60 20.15 -14.73
C ASP A 26 -7.36 20.95 -14.40
N SER A 27 -7.56 22.22 -14.10
CA SER A 27 -6.57 23.05 -13.47
C SER A 27 -6.36 22.43 -12.09
N VAL A 28 -5.42 21.49 -12.00
CA VAL A 28 -4.93 20.96 -10.75
C VAL A 28 -4.40 22.16 -9.96
N SER A 29 -5.23 22.66 -9.09
CA SER A 29 -4.82 23.64 -8.10
C SER A 29 -3.77 22.96 -7.21
N VAL A 30 -2.51 23.31 -7.40
CA VAL A 30 -1.32 22.79 -6.72
C VAL A 30 -1.32 23.27 -5.26
N SER A 31 -2.33 22.93 -4.45
CA SER A 31 -2.36 23.31 -3.03
C SER A 31 -2.75 22.19 -2.07
N GLN A 32 -3.07 20.99 -2.56
CA GLN A 32 -3.21 19.82 -1.68
C GLN A 32 -2.39 18.68 -2.27
N VAL A 33 -1.24 18.43 -1.67
CA VAL A 33 -0.47 17.22 -1.97
C VAL A 33 -1.35 16.03 -1.54
N ASP A 34 -1.55 15.09 -2.46
CA ASP A 34 -2.30 13.87 -2.18
C ASP A 34 -1.70 13.17 -0.95
N PRO A 35 -2.49 12.82 0.07
CA PRO A 35 -1.99 12.19 1.29
C PRO A 35 -1.20 10.91 1.04
N VAL A 36 -1.50 10.19 -0.03
CA VAL A 36 -0.76 8.99 -0.46
C VAL A 36 0.64 9.38 -0.93
N ILE A 37 0.75 10.40 -1.77
CA ILE A 37 2.03 10.92 -2.24
C ILE A 37 2.85 11.44 -1.08
N GLU A 38 2.26 12.20 -0.16
CA GLU A 38 2.92 12.70 1.05
C GLU A 38 3.47 11.54 1.89
N THR A 39 2.68 10.51 2.11
CA THR A 39 3.07 9.31 2.87
C THR A 39 4.26 8.62 2.21
N ILE A 40 4.24 8.43 0.89
CA ILE A 40 5.32 7.81 0.13
C ILE A 40 6.61 8.65 0.24
N MET A 41 6.50 9.96 0.04
CA MET A 41 7.65 10.86 0.02
C MET A 41 8.24 11.11 1.41
N SER A 42 7.43 11.05 2.46
CA SER A 42 7.88 11.23 3.85
C SER A 42 8.46 9.96 4.49
N ARG A 43 8.32 8.79 3.85
CA ARG A 43 8.83 7.52 4.39
C ARG A 43 10.33 7.57 4.68
N ARG A 44 10.71 7.08 5.85
CA ARG A 44 12.12 6.93 6.26
C ARG A 44 12.36 5.53 6.82
N SER A 45 13.61 5.08 6.73
CA SER A 45 14.06 3.86 7.41
C SER A 45 14.32 4.14 8.89
N ILE A 46 13.33 3.85 9.73
CA ILE A 46 13.41 4.04 11.17
C ILE A 46 14.12 2.82 11.79
N ARG A 47 15.11 3.06 12.67
CA ARG A 47 15.85 2.03 13.41
C ARG A 47 15.98 2.35 14.90
N LYS A 48 15.23 3.34 15.38
CA LYS A 48 15.08 3.67 16.80
C LYS A 48 13.59 3.72 17.10
N TYR A 49 13.15 2.89 18.00
CA TYR A 49 11.74 2.74 18.32
C TYR A 49 11.47 3.28 19.73
N LYS A 50 10.25 3.78 19.94
CA LYS A 50 9.77 4.12 21.27
C LYS A 50 9.41 2.83 22.01
N PRO A 51 9.63 2.76 23.34
CA PRO A 51 9.26 1.59 24.14
C PRO A 51 7.75 1.56 24.40
N LYS A 52 6.96 1.63 23.35
CA LYS A 52 5.50 1.62 23.39
C LYS A 52 4.99 0.58 22.42
N ALA A 53 4.25 -0.39 22.92
CA ALA A 53 3.58 -1.37 22.10
C ALA A 53 2.63 -0.70 21.08
N VAL A 54 2.50 -1.30 19.92
CA VAL A 54 1.55 -0.85 18.90
C VAL A 54 0.15 -1.33 19.30
N GLU A 55 -0.82 -0.44 19.24
CA GLU A 55 -2.21 -0.77 19.52
C GLU A 55 -2.70 -1.87 18.57
N ARG A 56 -3.47 -2.82 19.10
CA ARG A 56 -3.86 -4.02 18.36
C ARG A 56 -4.61 -3.71 17.06
N GLU A 57 -5.49 -2.73 17.08
CA GLU A 57 -6.24 -2.29 15.88
C GLU A 57 -5.33 -1.73 14.79
N LYS A 58 -4.35 -0.92 15.18
CA LYS A 58 -3.34 -0.40 14.23
C LYS A 58 -2.47 -1.52 13.66
N MET A 59 -2.10 -2.48 14.51
CA MET A 59 -1.32 -3.63 14.08
C MET A 59 -2.12 -4.49 13.08
N GLN A 60 -3.40 -4.70 13.34
CA GLN A 60 -4.27 -5.41 12.40
C GLN A 60 -4.30 -4.73 11.04
N THR A 61 -4.52 -3.42 10.99
CA THR A 61 -4.49 -2.65 9.74
C THR A 61 -3.15 -2.79 9.00
N ILE A 62 -2.03 -2.73 9.73
CA ILE A 62 -0.69 -2.90 9.14
C ILE A 62 -0.53 -4.29 8.52
N VAL A 63 -0.95 -5.32 9.23
CA VAL A 63 -0.90 -6.71 8.74
C VAL A 63 -1.80 -6.87 7.52
N GLU A 64 -3.03 -6.36 7.55
CA GLU A 64 -3.95 -6.39 6.40
C GLU A 64 -3.35 -5.72 5.17
N CYS A 65 -2.71 -4.56 5.33
CA CYS A 65 -1.98 -3.92 4.22
C CYS A 65 -0.85 -4.81 3.70
N GLY A 66 -0.11 -5.47 4.59
CA GLY A 66 0.98 -6.38 4.23
C GLY A 66 0.51 -7.60 3.44
N ILE A 67 -0.57 -8.24 3.89
CA ILE A 67 -1.10 -9.44 3.21
C ILE A 67 -1.78 -9.13 1.87
N ASN A 68 -2.25 -7.90 1.69
CA ASN A 68 -2.80 -7.43 0.42
C ASN A 68 -1.73 -6.97 -0.58
N ALA A 69 -0.46 -6.92 -0.17
CA ALA A 69 0.62 -6.56 -1.08
C ALA A 69 0.81 -7.62 -2.17
N PRO A 70 1.16 -7.22 -3.40
CA PRO A 70 1.43 -8.17 -4.48
C PRO A 70 2.51 -9.19 -4.11
N ASN A 71 2.29 -10.45 -4.46
CA ASN A 71 3.27 -11.51 -4.25
C ASN A 71 3.45 -12.37 -5.51
N GLY A 72 4.54 -13.13 -5.56
CA GLY A 72 4.91 -13.92 -6.72
C GLY A 72 3.80 -14.90 -7.13
N MET A 73 3.25 -14.71 -8.33
CA MET A 73 2.15 -15.51 -8.91
C MET A 73 0.90 -15.58 -8.02
N ASN A 74 0.71 -14.62 -7.12
CA ASN A 74 -0.38 -14.62 -6.15
C ASN A 74 -0.51 -15.93 -5.34
N LYS A 75 0.62 -16.56 -5.02
CA LYS A 75 0.64 -17.86 -4.31
C LYS A 75 0.16 -17.77 -2.88
N GLN A 76 0.23 -16.57 -2.27
CA GLN A 76 -0.22 -16.33 -0.88
C GLN A 76 0.31 -17.37 0.13
N SER A 77 1.56 -17.81 -0.07
CA SER A 77 2.20 -18.86 0.73
C SER A 77 2.90 -18.34 2.00
N TRP A 78 2.61 -17.11 2.39
CA TRP A 78 3.14 -16.49 3.59
C TRP A 78 2.23 -16.78 4.79
N GLU A 79 2.82 -16.79 5.95
CA GLU A 79 2.15 -16.76 7.25
C GLU A 79 2.67 -15.53 8.00
N VAL A 80 1.79 -14.70 8.53
CA VAL A 80 2.17 -13.49 9.26
C VAL A 80 1.96 -13.71 10.75
N ARG A 81 3.01 -13.47 11.53
CA ARG A 81 2.97 -13.56 13.00
C ARG A 81 3.39 -12.25 13.61
N VAL A 82 2.58 -11.72 14.50
CA VAL A 82 2.88 -10.55 15.30
C VAL A 82 3.34 -11.00 16.68
N VAL A 83 4.51 -10.54 17.10
CA VAL A 83 5.12 -10.88 18.39
C VAL A 83 5.39 -9.61 19.17
N ASP A 84 4.79 -9.50 20.34
CA ASP A 84 4.94 -8.41 21.29
C ASP A 84 5.41 -8.89 22.68
N ASN A 85 5.72 -10.17 22.82
CA ASN A 85 6.28 -10.76 24.04
C ASN A 85 7.79 -10.45 24.15
N PRO A 86 8.21 -9.64 25.14
CA PRO A 86 9.62 -9.26 25.30
C PRO A 86 10.52 -10.45 25.61
N GLU A 87 10.05 -11.46 26.33
CA GLU A 87 10.84 -12.65 26.66
C GLU A 87 11.18 -13.44 25.40
N PHE A 88 10.20 -13.61 24.50
CA PHE A 88 10.43 -14.27 23.22
C PHE A 88 11.41 -13.48 22.33
N ILE A 89 11.24 -12.15 22.24
CA ILE A 89 12.13 -11.27 21.46
C ILE A 89 13.56 -11.32 22.01
N ASN A 90 13.73 -11.32 23.32
CA ASN A 90 15.03 -11.44 23.98
C ASN A 90 15.64 -12.83 23.77
N GLY A 91 14.84 -13.90 23.85
CA GLY A 91 15.29 -15.25 23.57
C GLY A 91 15.84 -15.41 22.14
N LEU A 92 15.17 -14.85 21.16
CA LEU A 92 15.66 -14.81 19.77
C LEU A 92 16.99 -14.02 19.67
N THR A 93 17.11 -12.94 20.43
CA THR A 93 18.35 -12.14 20.45
C THR A 93 19.53 -12.92 21.02
N GLU A 94 19.32 -13.72 22.07
CA GLU A 94 20.38 -14.57 22.63
C GLU A 94 20.81 -15.67 21.66
N ILE A 95 19.87 -16.30 20.97
CA ILE A 95 20.19 -17.25 19.89
C ILE A 95 21.00 -16.55 18.79
N PHE A 96 20.58 -15.36 18.36
CA PHE A 96 21.30 -14.58 17.35
C PHE A 96 22.74 -14.25 17.77
N LYS A 97 22.96 -13.84 19.02
CA LYS A 97 24.31 -13.56 19.56
C LYS A 97 25.20 -14.78 19.52
N LYS A 98 24.65 -15.94 19.88
CA LYS A 98 25.37 -17.21 19.87
C LYS A 98 25.84 -17.60 18.47
N GLU A 99 24.96 -17.45 17.49
CA GLU A 99 25.24 -17.81 16.10
C GLU A 99 26.07 -16.73 15.36
N ASN A 100 26.00 -15.48 15.81
CA ASN A 100 26.64 -14.34 15.15
C ASN A 100 27.42 -13.44 16.14
N PRO A 101 28.47 -13.94 16.81
CA PRO A 101 29.17 -13.19 17.83
C PRO A 101 29.77 -11.87 17.32
N LYS A 102 30.36 -11.87 16.12
CA LYS A 102 30.93 -10.67 15.51
C LYS A 102 29.86 -9.57 15.23
N ALA A 103 28.62 -9.95 14.98
CA ALA A 103 27.55 -8.98 14.79
C ALA A 103 27.07 -8.41 16.13
N ALA A 104 27.08 -9.21 17.18
CA ALA A 104 26.71 -8.80 18.53
C ALA A 104 27.74 -7.85 19.17
N GLU A 105 29.02 -7.94 18.79
CA GLU A 105 30.10 -7.07 19.27
C GLU A 105 30.13 -5.69 18.59
N ARG A 106 29.29 -5.43 17.62
CA ARG A 106 29.26 -4.13 16.92
C ARG A 106 28.89 -3.00 17.87
N PRO A 107 29.59 -1.85 17.81
CA PRO A 107 29.24 -0.69 18.61
C PRO A 107 27.77 -0.28 18.38
N GLY A 108 27.02 -0.15 19.50
CA GLY A 108 25.61 0.23 19.44
C GLY A 108 24.64 -0.92 19.17
N PHE A 109 25.10 -2.16 19.09
CA PHE A 109 24.20 -3.32 19.06
C PHE A 109 23.42 -3.40 20.39
N GLN A 110 22.10 -3.42 20.30
CA GLN A 110 21.21 -3.57 21.45
C GLN A 110 20.52 -4.93 21.44
N ASN A 111 19.73 -5.17 20.41
CA ASN A 111 19.17 -6.48 20.06
C ASN A 111 19.01 -6.59 18.55
N MET A 112 18.67 -7.78 18.04
CA MET A 112 18.54 -8.00 16.60
C MET A 112 17.40 -7.17 15.95
N PHE A 113 16.48 -6.60 16.73
CA PHE A 113 15.33 -5.82 16.27
C PHE A 113 15.42 -4.33 16.65
N ASN A 114 16.59 -3.82 17.07
CA ASN A 114 16.79 -2.44 17.50
C ASN A 114 15.82 -2.00 18.62
N ASN A 115 15.52 -2.89 19.55
CA ASN A 115 14.57 -2.71 20.65
C ASN A 115 13.14 -2.37 20.19
N ALA A 116 12.72 -2.86 19.03
CA ALA A 116 11.32 -2.76 18.65
C ALA A 116 10.44 -3.52 19.65
N PRO A 117 9.37 -2.90 20.20
CA PRO A 117 8.50 -3.54 21.18
C PRO A 117 7.53 -4.55 20.54
N THR A 118 7.37 -4.50 19.24
CA THR A 118 6.55 -5.42 18.45
C THR A 118 7.29 -5.75 17.17
N VAL A 119 7.30 -7.01 16.79
CA VAL A 119 7.95 -7.52 15.58
C VAL A 119 6.94 -8.31 14.76
N VAL A 120 7.00 -8.15 13.45
CA VAL A 120 6.17 -8.89 12.50
C VAL A 120 7.09 -9.79 11.67
N PHE A 121 6.76 -11.07 11.61
CA PHE A 121 7.46 -12.10 10.83
C PHE A 121 6.62 -12.58 9.67
#